data_321254fbf657f2d66da62b47970dc50e
#
_entry.id   321254fbf657f2d66da62b47970dc50e
#
_cell.length_a   1.000
_cell.length_b   1.000
_cell.length_c   1.000
_cell.angle_alpha   90.00
_cell.angle_beta   90.00
_cell.angle_gamma   90.00
#
_symmetry.space_group_name_H-M   'P 1'
#
loop_
_entity.id
_entity.type
_entity.pdbx_description
1 polymer ?
#
loop_
_entity_poly.entity_id
_entity_poly.type
_entity_poly.pdbx_seq_one_letter_code
_entity_poly.pdbx_strand_id
1 'polypeptide(L)'
;MSAPYAHLPLAATATSEHRPLIITLFSVFVVATLVITVWAGRQTKSAADFYAGGRQFTAFQNGLAVSGDYMSAASFLGIAGAIALFGYDGFLYSIGFLVAWLVALLLVAEPLRNSGRYTMGDVLAYRMRQRPVRTAAGTSTIVVSIFYLLAQMAGAGVLVSLLLGITSDAGKVLIVALVGVLMIVYVTIGGMKGTTWVQMVKAVLLIAGTILITFLILLKFNFNLSDLLGTAAKNSGKGSAFLEPGLKYGKTGTSKLDFISLGVALVLGTAGLPHILIRFYTVPTAKAARKSVNWAIGIIGAFYLMTIVLGFGAAALLKPGDIIASNPAGNTAAPLAALEIGGGSGSNGGAILLAVISAVAFATILAVVAGLTLASSSSFAHDIYANVIRKGKATEKEEVRAARWATVFIGAVAIVLGAFARDLNVAGLVALAFAVAASANLPTILYSLFWKRFTTQGALWSIYGGLTTAVVLVLFSPVVSGNPKTSMFKGVDFHWFPLENPGLISIPVGFLLGLIGSLLSKEEPDAGKYAELEVKSLTGVGAH
;
A
#
# COMPACT_ATOMS: atom_id res chain seq x y z
N MET A 1 10.09 -19.95 -48.14
CA MET A 1 10.74 -20.17 -46.81
C MET A 1 10.56 -18.91 -45.97
N SER A 2 9.45 -18.81 -45.25
CA SER A 2 9.15 -17.74 -44.31
C SER A 2 9.63 -18.19 -42.93
N ALA A 3 10.62 -17.48 -42.39
CA ALA A 3 11.13 -17.72 -41.03
C ALA A 3 9.97 -17.58 -40.00
N PRO A 4 9.90 -18.45 -39.01
CA PRO A 4 8.95 -18.30 -37.93
C PRO A 4 9.39 -17.11 -37.07
N TYR A 5 8.75 -15.96 -37.23
CA TYR A 5 8.81 -14.90 -36.25
C TYR A 5 8.16 -15.46 -34.97
N ALA A 6 8.99 -16.00 -34.09
CA ALA A 6 8.61 -16.25 -32.73
C ALA A 6 7.98 -14.94 -32.20
N HIS A 7 6.75 -15.00 -31.69
CA HIS A 7 6.05 -13.87 -31.08
C HIS A 7 6.87 -13.35 -29.92
N LEU A 8 7.74 -12.38 -30.19
CA LEU A 8 8.36 -11.60 -29.12
C LEU A 8 7.22 -10.88 -28.39
N PRO A 9 7.19 -10.90 -27.05
CA PRO A 9 6.18 -10.21 -26.29
C PRO A 9 6.11 -8.74 -26.74
N LEU A 10 4.92 -8.18 -26.91
CA LEU A 10 4.68 -6.78 -27.27
C LEU A 10 5.59 -5.81 -26.50
N ALA A 11 5.86 -6.12 -25.23
CA ALA A 11 6.78 -5.39 -24.36
C ALA A 11 8.24 -5.37 -24.85
N ALA A 12 8.73 -6.44 -25.47
CA ALA A 12 10.12 -6.53 -25.93
C ALA A 12 10.32 -5.79 -27.26
N THR A 13 9.34 -5.82 -28.16
CA THR A 13 9.37 -5.08 -29.42
C THR A 13 9.11 -3.59 -29.22
N ALA A 14 8.20 -3.24 -28.31
CA ALA A 14 7.84 -1.87 -27.98
C ALA A 14 8.99 -1.01 -27.47
N THR A 15 9.95 -1.62 -26.80
CA THR A 15 11.05 -0.89 -26.15
C THR A 15 12.31 -0.80 -27.01
N SER A 16 12.43 -1.57 -28.09
CA SER A 16 13.69 -1.63 -28.84
C SER A 16 14.00 -0.36 -29.64
N GLU A 17 13.07 0.17 -30.40
CA GLU A 17 13.27 1.34 -31.27
C GLU A 17 13.25 2.67 -30.50
N HIS A 18 12.36 2.83 -29.53
CA HIS A 18 12.18 4.07 -28.76
C HIS A 18 12.79 4.02 -27.35
N ARG A 19 13.60 3.00 -27.03
CA ARG A 19 14.22 2.80 -25.71
C ARG A 19 14.97 4.05 -25.19
N PRO A 20 15.79 4.76 -25.97
CA PRO A 20 16.45 5.96 -25.49
C PRO A 20 15.45 7.06 -25.08
N LEU A 21 14.39 7.26 -25.85
CA LEU A 21 13.34 8.24 -25.54
C LEU A 21 12.63 7.88 -24.22
N ILE A 22 12.22 6.62 -24.07
CA ILE A 22 11.53 6.11 -22.89
C ILE A 22 12.41 6.29 -21.63
N ILE A 23 13.67 5.85 -21.69
CA ILE A 23 14.62 5.97 -20.57
C ILE A 23 14.89 7.43 -20.23
N THR A 24 15.06 8.30 -21.23
CA THR A 24 15.33 9.71 -21.01
C THR A 24 14.16 10.39 -20.32
N LEU A 25 12.93 10.23 -20.83
CA LEU A 25 11.73 10.81 -20.22
C LEU A 25 11.50 10.29 -18.80
N PHE A 26 11.62 8.97 -18.60
CA PHE A 26 11.51 8.36 -17.29
C PHE A 26 12.56 8.90 -16.32
N SER A 27 13.84 8.99 -16.74
CA SER A 27 14.93 9.48 -15.91
C SER A 27 14.75 10.95 -15.54
N VAL A 28 14.36 11.81 -16.48
CA VAL A 28 14.06 13.23 -16.23
C VAL A 28 12.97 13.35 -15.16
N PHE A 29 11.91 12.56 -15.27
CA PHE A 29 10.81 12.57 -14.31
C PHE A 29 11.27 12.09 -12.91
N VAL A 30 12.05 11.00 -12.83
CA VAL A 30 12.60 10.49 -11.57
C VAL A 30 13.52 11.52 -10.93
N VAL A 31 14.42 12.16 -11.70
CA VAL A 31 15.31 13.22 -11.21
C VAL A 31 14.49 14.41 -10.69
N ALA A 32 13.44 14.83 -11.41
CA ALA A 32 12.56 15.91 -10.96
C ALA A 32 11.90 15.58 -9.61
N THR A 33 11.41 14.36 -9.43
CA THR A 33 10.82 13.91 -8.15
C THR A 33 11.86 13.85 -7.02
N LEU A 34 13.09 13.45 -7.30
CA LEU A 34 14.20 13.49 -6.33
C LEU A 34 14.54 14.93 -5.92
N VAL A 35 14.61 15.86 -6.87
CA VAL A 35 14.85 17.29 -6.58
C VAL A 35 13.76 17.86 -5.67
N ILE A 36 12.48 17.57 -5.96
CA ILE A 36 11.35 17.97 -5.11
C ILE A 36 11.52 17.41 -3.70
N THR A 37 11.94 16.16 -3.56
CA THR A 37 12.14 15.49 -2.26
C THR A 37 13.26 16.14 -1.45
N VAL A 38 14.40 16.41 -2.09
CA VAL A 38 15.53 17.10 -1.44
C VAL A 38 15.12 18.50 -1.01
N TRP A 39 14.41 19.24 -1.87
CA TRP A 39 13.89 20.56 -1.54
C TRP A 39 12.91 20.51 -0.35
N ALA A 40 11.97 19.58 -0.37
CA ALA A 40 10.98 19.41 0.68
C ALA A 40 11.63 18.92 2.00
N GLY A 41 12.60 18.02 1.92
CA GLY A 41 13.36 17.52 3.09
C GLY A 41 14.14 18.60 3.82
N ARG A 42 14.67 19.61 3.11
CA ARG A 42 15.36 20.77 3.72
C ARG A 42 14.47 21.61 4.62
N GLN A 43 13.16 21.47 4.54
CA GLN A 43 12.20 22.19 5.39
C GLN A 43 11.98 21.52 6.76
N THR A 44 12.48 20.32 6.98
CA THR A 44 12.39 19.58 8.25
C THR A 44 13.51 20.05 9.18
N LYS A 45 13.18 20.86 10.21
CA LYS A 45 14.15 21.48 11.11
C LYS A 45 14.06 21.01 12.56
N SER A 46 12.91 20.46 12.97
CA SER A 46 12.63 20.04 14.34
C SER A 46 12.14 18.59 14.40
N ALA A 47 12.14 17.99 15.60
CA ALA A 47 11.52 16.69 15.84
C ALA A 47 10.02 16.70 15.51
N ALA A 48 9.31 17.80 15.81
CA ALA A 48 7.91 17.97 15.47
C ALA A 48 7.68 18.02 13.94
N ASP A 49 8.59 18.64 13.18
CA ASP A 49 8.56 18.60 11.71
C ASP A 49 8.85 17.18 11.18
N PHE A 50 9.78 16.47 11.84
CA PHE A 50 10.16 15.11 11.43
C PHE A 50 9.05 14.09 11.68
N TYR A 51 8.39 14.12 12.85
CA TYR A 51 7.38 13.12 13.22
C TYR A 51 5.95 13.49 12.81
N ALA A 52 5.56 14.77 12.88
CA ALA A 52 4.19 15.22 12.65
C ALA A 52 4.06 16.40 11.66
N GLY A 53 5.11 16.71 10.92
CA GLY A 53 5.09 17.81 9.93
C GLY A 53 4.78 19.17 10.52
N GLY A 54 5.04 19.39 11.82
CA GLY A 54 4.75 20.62 12.54
C GLY A 54 3.25 20.89 12.77
N ARG A 55 2.36 19.95 12.44
CA ARG A 55 0.88 20.08 12.56
C ARG A 55 0.27 21.27 11.81
N GLN A 56 0.87 21.64 10.66
CA GLN A 56 0.57 22.86 9.93
C GLN A 56 -0.33 22.65 8.72
N PHE A 57 -0.57 21.39 8.33
CA PHE A 57 -1.28 21.08 7.10
C PHE A 57 -2.77 21.33 7.24
N THR A 58 -3.35 21.96 6.20
CA THR A 58 -4.81 22.11 6.10
C THR A 58 -5.48 20.77 5.85
N ALA A 59 -6.78 20.68 6.10
CA ALA A 59 -7.55 19.46 5.84
C ALA A 59 -7.46 18.99 4.37
N PHE A 60 -7.45 19.92 3.41
CA PHE A 60 -7.30 19.60 1.99
C PHE A 60 -5.90 19.07 1.67
N GLN A 61 -4.85 19.76 2.14
CA GLN A 61 -3.47 19.32 1.93
C GLN A 61 -3.22 17.94 2.53
N ASN A 62 -3.70 17.69 3.75
CA ASN A 62 -3.57 16.38 4.36
C ASN A 62 -4.43 15.32 3.66
N GLY A 63 -5.65 15.66 3.22
CA GLY A 63 -6.49 14.77 2.42
C GLY A 63 -5.82 14.36 1.11
N LEU A 64 -5.18 15.30 0.43
CA LEU A 64 -4.40 15.04 -0.78
C LEU A 64 -3.16 14.18 -0.48
N ALA A 65 -2.44 14.45 0.62
CA ALA A 65 -1.29 13.66 1.03
C ALA A 65 -1.68 12.23 1.44
N VAL A 66 -2.79 12.07 2.17
CA VAL A 66 -3.37 10.76 2.53
C VAL A 66 -3.77 10.00 1.27
N SER A 67 -4.42 10.67 0.30
CA SER A 67 -4.73 10.06 -1.00
C SER A 67 -3.46 9.62 -1.72
N GLY A 68 -2.41 10.44 -1.68
CA GLY A 68 -1.10 10.11 -2.21
C GLY A 68 -0.48 8.86 -1.54
N ASP A 69 -0.55 8.72 -0.23
CA ASP A 69 -0.06 7.53 0.47
C ASP A 69 -0.86 6.26 0.14
N TYR A 70 -2.16 6.42 -0.11
CA TYR A 70 -3.06 5.30 -0.35
C TYR A 70 -3.07 4.84 -1.81
N MET A 71 -3.11 5.76 -2.77
CA MET A 71 -3.05 5.48 -4.20
C MET A 71 -1.63 5.03 -4.58
N SER A 72 -1.32 3.76 -4.36
CA SER A 72 -0.02 3.12 -4.54
C SER A 72 0.08 2.37 -5.86
N ALA A 73 1.22 1.67 -6.07
CA ALA A 73 1.34 0.71 -7.17
C ALA A 73 0.22 -0.34 -7.19
N ALA A 74 -0.25 -0.76 -6.01
CA ALA A 74 -1.35 -1.70 -5.90
C ALA A 74 -2.63 -1.14 -6.52
N SER A 75 -2.95 0.12 -6.20
CA SER A 75 -4.16 0.79 -6.68
C SER A 75 -4.12 1.04 -8.19
N PHE A 76 -2.96 1.40 -8.73
CA PHE A 76 -2.81 1.76 -10.14
C PHE A 76 -2.46 0.56 -11.02
N LEU A 77 -1.38 -0.17 -10.71
CA LEU A 77 -0.92 -1.29 -11.52
C LEU A 77 -1.66 -2.59 -11.17
N GLY A 78 -1.78 -2.88 -9.86
CA GLY A 78 -2.33 -4.15 -9.38
C GLY A 78 -3.82 -4.30 -9.66
N ILE A 79 -4.64 -3.27 -9.39
CA ILE A 79 -6.09 -3.31 -9.63
C ILE A 79 -6.40 -3.29 -11.13
N ALA A 80 -5.76 -2.40 -11.90
CA ALA A 80 -5.95 -2.37 -13.35
C ALA A 80 -5.58 -3.72 -13.99
N GLY A 81 -4.48 -4.35 -13.52
CA GLY A 81 -4.09 -5.68 -13.96
C GLY A 81 -5.06 -6.78 -13.55
N ALA A 82 -5.57 -6.74 -12.33
CA ALA A 82 -6.58 -7.69 -11.86
C ALA A 82 -7.87 -7.59 -12.69
N ILE A 83 -8.33 -6.37 -13.00
CA ILE A 83 -9.50 -6.15 -13.86
C ILE A 83 -9.20 -6.64 -15.27
N ALA A 84 -8.03 -6.34 -15.84
CA ALA A 84 -7.67 -6.76 -17.19
C ALA A 84 -7.64 -8.29 -17.36
N LEU A 85 -7.30 -9.05 -16.31
CA LEU A 85 -7.23 -10.51 -16.35
C LEU A 85 -8.51 -11.22 -15.87
N PHE A 86 -9.21 -10.64 -14.88
CA PHE A 86 -10.32 -11.28 -14.18
C PHE A 86 -11.64 -10.50 -14.26
N GLY A 87 -11.67 -9.39 -14.97
CA GLY A 87 -12.87 -8.58 -15.17
C GLY A 87 -13.49 -8.12 -13.85
N TYR A 88 -14.76 -8.49 -13.64
CA TYR A 88 -15.55 -8.08 -12.47
C TYR A 88 -14.87 -8.42 -11.14
N ASP A 89 -14.27 -9.60 -11.00
CA ASP A 89 -13.60 -10.00 -9.75
C ASP A 89 -12.38 -9.10 -9.43
N GLY A 90 -11.70 -8.57 -10.44
CA GLY A 90 -10.64 -7.59 -10.27
C GLY A 90 -11.14 -6.24 -9.76
N PHE A 91 -12.34 -5.83 -10.17
CA PHE A 91 -13.00 -4.61 -9.71
C PHE A 91 -13.34 -4.63 -8.21
N LEU A 92 -13.63 -5.80 -7.65
CA LEU A 92 -13.99 -5.96 -6.23
C LEU A 92 -12.90 -5.45 -5.26
N TYR A 93 -11.63 -5.45 -5.69
CA TYR A 93 -10.55 -4.80 -4.93
C TYR A 93 -10.80 -3.30 -4.71
N SER A 94 -11.26 -2.59 -5.73
CA SER A 94 -11.54 -1.15 -5.65
C SER A 94 -12.60 -0.82 -4.61
N ILE A 95 -13.66 -1.64 -4.52
CA ILE A 95 -14.74 -1.49 -3.53
C ILE A 95 -14.18 -1.65 -2.13
N GLY A 96 -13.43 -2.73 -1.86
CA GLY A 96 -12.87 -3.00 -0.55
C GLY A 96 -11.95 -1.89 -0.06
N PHE A 97 -11.05 -1.42 -0.92
CA PHE A 97 -10.15 -0.31 -0.61
C PHE A 97 -10.87 1.02 -0.34
N LEU A 98 -11.97 1.30 -1.03
CA LEU A 98 -12.73 2.54 -0.84
C LEU A 98 -13.57 2.50 0.45
N VAL A 99 -14.28 1.40 0.69
CA VAL A 99 -15.15 1.24 1.88
C VAL A 99 -14.33 1.28 3.18
N ALA A 100 -13.09 0.85 3.15
CA ALA A 100 -12.16 0.93 4.29
C ALA A 100 -12.03 2.33 4.90
N TRP A 101 -12.18 3.38 4.09
CA TRP A 101 -12.11 4.76 4.56
C TRP A 101 -13.30 5.17 5.44
N LEU A 102 -14.46 4.51 5.31
CA LEU A 102 -15.58 4.74 6.21
C LEU A 102 -15.26 4.24 7.63
N VAL A 103 -14.60 3.08 7.75
CA VAL A 103 -14.13 2.56 9.05
C VAL A 103 -13.10 3.50 9.68
N ALA A 104 -12.11 3.96 8.89
CA ALA A 104 -11.11 4.91 9.36
C ALA A 104 -11.74 6.25 9.79
N LEU A 105 -12.72 6.76 9.02
CA LEU A 105 -13.42 8.01 9.30
C LEU A 105 -14.22 7.95 10.59
N LEU A 106 -15.00 6.89 10.76
CA LEU A 106 -15.98 6.80 11.84
C LEU A 106 -15.35 6.40 13.17
N LEU A 107 -14.33 5.53 13.15
CA LEU A 107 -13.80 4.91 14.37
C LEU A 107 -12.43 5.43 14.80
N VAL A 108 -11.63 5.98 13.89
CA VAL A 108 -10.20 6.17 14.17
C VAL A 108 -9.73 7.61 14.02
N ALA A 109 -10.15 8.34 12.98
CA ALA A 109 -9.52 9.60 12.59
C ALA A 109 -9.52 10.68 13.69
N GLU A 110 -10.68 10.99 14.26
CA GLU A 110 -10.81 12.00 15.31
C GLU A 110 -10.27 11.52 16.66
N PRO A 111 -10.67 10.31 17.15
CA PRO A 111 -10.18 9.84 18.45
C PRO A 111 -8.66 9.70 18.49
N LEU A 112 -8.06 9.20 17.40
CA LEU A 112 -6.61 9.03 17.32
C LEU A 112 -5.89 10.38 17.29
N ARG A 113 -6.39 11.37 16.51
CA ARG A 113 -5.81 12.72 16.48
C ARG A 113 -5.81 13.38 17.85
N ASN A 114 -6.85 13.18 18.62
CA ASN A 114 -7.00 13.76 19.94
C ASN A 114 -6.17 13.06 21.01
N SER A 115 -5.95 11.74 20.90
CA SER A 115 -5.34 10.93 21.97
C SER A 115 -3.84 10.66 21.80
N GLY A 116 -3.32 10.68 20.56
CA GLY A 116 -1.92 10.39 20.27
C GLY A 116 -1.05 11.62 20.01
N ARG A 117 0.27 11.40 19.92
CA ARG A 117 1.23 12.45 19.59
C ARG A 117 1.93 12.21 18.26
N TYR A 118 2.56 11.05 18.09
CA TYR A 118 3.37 10.71 16.92
C TYR A 118 3.11 9.31 16.38
N THR A 119 2.87 8.34 17.27
CA THR A 119 2.74 6.93 16.91
C THR A 119 1.53 6.28 17.57
N MET A 120 1.14 5.10 17.10
CA MET A 120 0.16 4.25 17.79
C MET A 120 0.62 3.91 19.22
N GLY A 121 1.93 3.74 19.41
CA GLY A 121 2.52 3.47 20.73
C GLY A 121 2.21 4.55 21.76
N ASP A 122 2.08 5.83 21.35
CA ASP A 122 1.71 6.92 22.26
C ASP A 122 0.29 6.77 22.79
N VAL A 123 -0.66 6.36 21.93
CA VAL A 123 -2.06 6.14 22.31
C VAL A 123 -2.19 5.00 23.31
N LEU A 124 -1.51 3.88 23.03
CA LEU A 124 -1.55 2.71 23.91
C LEU A 124 -0.84 2.96 25.24
N ALA A 125 0.31 3.63 25.21
CA ALA A 125 1.11 3.93 26.39
C ALA A 125 0.48 4.97 27.33
N TYR A 126 -0.59 5.66 26.92
CA TYR A 126 -1.29 6.64 27.74
C TYR A 126 -1.90 6.02 29.00
N ARG A 127 -2.51 4.83 28.87
CA ARG A 127 -3.19 4.13 29.98
C ARG A 127 -2.60 2.76 30.34
N MET A 128 -1.66 2.25 29.58
CA MET A 128 -1.03 0.94 29.75
C MET A 128 0.45 1.07 30.10
N ARG A 129 1.09 -0.03 30.51
CA ARG A 129 2.52 -0.07 30.81
C ARG A 129 3.33 0.28 29.57
N GLN A 130 4.10 1.36 29.63
CA GLN A 130 4.73 1.98 28.47
C GLN A 130 5.66 1.03 27.70
N ARG A 131 6.61 0.37 28.36
CA ARG A 131 7.64 -0.43 27.68
C ARG A 131 7.05 -1.58 26.88
N PRO A 132 6.22 -2.48 27.45
CA PRO A 132 5.70 -3.62 26.70
C PRO A 132 4.80 -3.19 25.54
N VAL A 133 3.90 -2.22 25.72
CA VAL A 133 2.99 -1.81 24.63
C VAL A 133 3.71 -1.03 23.53
N ARG A 134 4.71 -0.20 23.86
CA ARG A 134 5.52 0.47 22.83
C ARG A 134 6.35 -0.53 22.02
N THR A 135 6.92 -1.54 22.66
CA THR A 135 7.63 -2.61 21.94
C THR A 135 6.70 -3.36 21.02
N ALA A 136 5.51 -3.75 21.48
CA ALA A 136 4.54 -4.45 20.66
C ALA A 136 4.03 -3.60 19.48
N ALA A 137 3.66 -2.33 19.73
CA ALA A 137 3.23 -1.39 18.72
C ALA A 137 4.32 -1.12 17.65
N GLY A 138 5.56 -0.93 18.10
CA GLY A 138 6.70 -0.74 17.21
C GLY A 138 6.98 -1.98 16.35
N THR A 139 6.95 -3.16 16.94
CA THR A 139 7.13 -4.43 16.23
C THR A 139 6.03 -4.61 15.17
N SER A 140 4.78 -4.41 15.53
CA SER A 140 3.66 -4.51 14.59
C SER A 140 3.78 -3.50 13.45
N THR A 141 4.12 -2.24 13.77
CA THR A 141 4.34 -1.19 12.76
C THR A 141 5.41 -1.58 11.75
N ILE A 142 6.53 -2.15 12.20
CA ILE A 142 7.63 -2.60 11.33
C ILE A 142 7.16 -3.76 10.44
N VAL A 143 6.52 -4.78 11.00
CA VAL A 143 6.08 -5.95 10.24
C VAL A 143 5.04 -5.57 9.20
N VAL A 144 4.01 -4.80 9.55
CA VAL A 144 3.00 -4.29 8.60
C VAL A 144 3.67 -3.50 7.47
N SER A 145 4.65 -2.64 7.82
CA SER A 145 5.37 -1.85 6.82
C SER A 145 6.21 -2.73 5.88
N ILE A 146 6.85 -3.79 6.38
CA ILE A 146 7.61 -4.73 5.54
C ILE A 146 6.68 -5.43 4.53
N PHE A 147 5.50 -5.92 4.95
CA PHE A 147 4.54 -6.52 4.03
C PHE A 147 4.10 -5.55 2.92
N TYR A 148 3.89 -4.30 3.27
CA TYR A 148 3.49 -3.31 2.27
C TYR A 148 4.66 -2.88 1.37
N LEU A 149 5.87 -2.72 1.93
CA LEU A 149 7.09 -2.39 1.18
C LEU A 149 7.44 -3.50 0.17
N LEU A 150 7.26 -4.76 0.53
CA LEU A 150 7.42 -5.91 -0.37
C LEU A 150 6.59 -5.73 -1.65
N ALA A 151 5.34 -5.33 -1.52
CA ALA A 151 4.46 -5.06 -2.66
C ALA A 151 4.98 -3.89 -3.52
N GLN A 152 5.48 -2.83 -2.89
CA GLN A 152 6.03 -1.68 -3.61
C GLN A 152 7.33 -2.05 -4.36
N MET A 153 8.21 -2.84 -3.76
CA MET A 153 9.43 -3.33 -4.41
C MET A 153 9.12 -4.22 -5.62
N ALA A 154 8.15 -5.13 -5.48
CA ALA A 154 7.69 -5.97 -6.58
C ALA A 154 7.15 -5.11 -7.74
N GLY A 155 6.26 -4.15 -7.45
CA GLY A 155 5.69 -3.25 -8.45
C GLY A 155 6.74 -2.40 -9.18
N ALA A 156 7.69 -1.84 -8.43
CA ALA A 156 8.78 -1.05 -8.99
C ALA A 156 9.70 -1.88 -9.90
N GLY A 157 10.05 -3.09 -9.45
CA GLY A 157 10.88 -4.01 -10.23
C GLY A 157 10.23 -4.39 -11.56
N VAL A 158 8.96 -4.74 -11.55
CA VAL A 158 8.18 -5.05 -12.77
C VAL A 158 8.16 -3.85 -13.72
N LEU A 159 7.86 -2.67 -13.21
CA LEU A 159 7.73 -1.46 -14.03
C LEU A 159 9.06 -1.08 -14.71
N VAL A 160 10.16 -1.05 -13.94
CA VAL A 160 11.48 -0.70 -14.50
C VAL A 160 11.99 -1.79 -15.44
N SER A 161 11.74 -3.08 -15.13
CA SER A 161 12.07 -4.18 -16.05
C SER A 161 11.33 -4.07 -17.39
N LEU A 162 10.04 -3.66 -17.36
CA LEU A 162 9.27 -3.38 -18.57
C LEU A 162 9.92 -2.27 -19.40
N LEU A 163 10.26 -1.13 -18.80
CA LEU A 163 10.84 0.03 -19.48
C LEU A 163 12.21 -0.26 -20.08
N LEU A 164 13.03 -1.06 -19.38
CA LEU A 164 14.36 -1.46 -19.82
C LEU A 164 14.36 -2.68 -20.75
N GLY A 165 13.19 -3.32 -20.98
CA GLY A 165 13.07 -4.53 -21.77
C GLY A 165 13.82 -5.73 -21.19
N ILE A 166 13.93 -5.81 -19.85
CA ILE A 166 14.65 -6.89 -19.15
C ILE A 166 13.71 -8.06 -18.94
N THR A 167 14.02 -9.19 -19.56
CA THR A 167 13.21 -10.41 -19.52
C THR A 167 13.84 -11.50 -18.63
N SER A 168 15.16 -11.49 -18.44
CA SER A 168 15.86 -12.51 -17.65
C SER A 168 15.55 -12.37 -16.16
N ASP A 169 15.39 -13.49 -15.46
CA ASP A 169 15.10 -13.53 -14.04
C ASP A 169 16.18 -12.86 -13.18
N ALA A 170 17.46 -13.11 -13.50
CA ALA A 170 18.57 -12.47 -12.82
C ALA A 170 18.56 -10.94 -13.02
N GLY A 171 18.25 -10.48 -14.22
CA GLY A 171 18.11 -9.06 -14.54
C GLY A 171 16.96 -8.40 -13.75
N LYS A 172 15.82 -9.06 -13.65
CA LYS A 172 14.67 -8.57 -12.84
C LYS A 172 15.03 -8.45 -11.36
N VAL A 173 15.73 -9.43 -10.79
CA VAL A 173 16.22 -9.37 -9.40
C VAL A 173 17.19 -8.21 -9.20
N LEU A 174 18.14 -8.03 -10.12
CA LEU A 174 19.08 -6.91 -10.08
C LEU A 174 18.34 -5.56 -10.11
N ILE A 175 17.32 -5.42 -10.97
CA ILE A 175 16.52 -4.19 -11.04
C ILE A 175 15.79 -3.93 -9.70
N VAL A 176 15.16 -4.94 -9.09
CA VAL A 176 14.53 -4.79 -7.77
C VAL A 176 15.55 -4.30 -6.74
N ALA A 177 16.78 -4.85 -6.75
CA ALA A 177 17.84 -4.44 -5.84
C ALA A 177 18.29 -2.98 -6.08
N LEU A 178 18.56 -2.61 -7.32
CA LEU A 178 19.01 -1.25 -7.67
C LEU A 178 17.93 -0.20 -7.35
N VAL A 179 16.70 -0.47 -7.72
CA VAL A 179 15.55 0.40 -7.42
C VAL A 179 15.33 0.50 -5.91
N GLY A 180 15.44 -0.60 -5.19
CA GLY A 180 15.32 -0.63 -3.74
C GLY A 180 16.41 0.20 -3.04
N VAL A 181 17.66 0.12 -3.50
CA VAL A 181 18.76 0.98 -3.00
C VAL A 181 18.45 2.45 -3.27
N LEU A 182 18.00 2.81 -4.47
CA LEU A 182 17.57 4.17 -4.80
C LEU A 182 16.47 4.65 -3.85
N MET A 183 15.50 3.79 -3.52
CA MET A 183 14.41 4.10 -2.60
C MET A 183 14.92 4.32 -1.17
N ILE A 184 15.86 3.51 -0.68
CA ILE A 184 16.48 3.71 0.65
C ILE A 184 17.17 5.08 0.72
N VAL A 185 17.96 5.42 -0.30
CA VAL A 185 18.65 6.72 -0.39
C VAL A 185 17.65 7.86 -0.38
N TYR A 186 16.58 7.73 -1.16
CA TYR A 186 15.50 8.71 -1.25
C TYR A 186 14.82 8.98 0.11
N VAL A 187 14.55 7.94 0.88
CA VAL A 187 13.83 8.04 2.16
C VAL A 187 14.69 8.65 3.27
N THR A 188 16.00 8.39 3.27
CA THR A 188 16.90 8.91 4.32
C THR A 188 17.01 10.43 4.37
N ILE A 189 16.59 11.13 3.32
CA ILE A 189 16.70 12.60 3.16
C ILE A 189 15.49 13.33 3.75
N GLY A 190 14.29 12.74 3.72
CA GLY A 190 13.02 13.38 4.11
C GLY A 190 12.62 13.12 5.57
N GLY A 191 11.72 13.95 6.10
CA GLY A 191 10.92 13.72 7.31
C GLY A 191 9.44 13.85 6.96
N MET A 192 8.52 13.83 7.94
CA MET A 192 7.08 13.91 7.69
C MET A 192 6.68 15.14 6.88
N LYS A 193 7.28 16.29 7.16
CA LYS A 193 7.00 17.53 6.42
C LYS A 193 7.37 17.39 4.95
N GLY A 194 8.56 16.84 4.67
CA GLY A 194 9.04 16.60 3.31
C GLY A 194 8.18 15.56 2.58
N THR A 195 7.90 14.43 3.21
CA THR A 195 7.09 13.38 2.61
C THR A 195 5.67 13.84 2.33
N THR A 196 5.08 14.72 3.16
CA THR A 196 3.73 15.27 2.92
C THR A 196 3.68 16.08 1.63
N TRP A 197 4.66 16.95 1.38
CA TRP A 197 4.74 17.71 0.12
C TRP A 197 4.92 16.80 -1.10
N VAL A 198 5.80 15.81 -0.99
CA VAL A 198 6.01 14.83 -2.07
C VAL A 198 4.73 14.06 -2.37
N GLN A 199 4.00 13.64 -1.33
CA GLN A 199 2.73 12.91 -1.50
C GLN A 199 1.66 13.77 -2.19
N MET A 200 1.57 15.06 -1.86
CA MET A 200 0.63 15.97 -2.53
C MET A 200 0.95 16.11 -4.02
N VAL A 201 2.22 16.38 -4.36
CA VAL A 201 2.64 16.50 -5.77
C VAL A 201 2.37 15.22 -6.54
N LYS A 202 2.75 14.08 -5.96
CA LYS A 202 2.51 12.76 -6.54
C LYS A 202 1.03 12.47 -6.75
N ALA A 203 0.18 12.78 -5.76
CA ALA A 203 -1.26 12.55 -5.89
C ALA A 203 -1.84 13.31 -7.08
N VAL A 204 -1.43 14.58 -7.26
CA VAL A 204 -1.84 15.40 -8.42
C VAL A 204 -1.36 14.76 -9.73
N LEU A 205 -0.09 14.35 -9.79
CA LEU A 205 0.48 13.73 -11.00
C LEU A 205 -0.20 12.40 -11.34
N LEU A 206 -0.47 11.57 -10.33
CA LEU A 206 -1.15 10.28 -10.54
C LEU A 206 -2.59 10.48 -11.02
N ILE A 207 -3.33 11.41 -10.41
CA ILE A 207 -4.69 11.73 -10.83
C ILE A 207 -4.69 12.28 -12.26
N ALA A 208 -3.81 13.23 -12.57
CA ALA A 208 -3.69 13.80 -13.91
C ALA A 208 -3.34 12.74 -14.97
N GLY A 209 -2.37 11.87 -14.68
CA GLY A 209 -2.01 10.75 -15.56
C GLY A 209 -3.15 9.74 -15.73
N THR A 210 -3.88 9.43 -14.66
CA THR A 210 -5.03 8.52 -14.72
C THR A 210 -6.19 9.14 -15.49
N ILE A 211 -6.48 10.44 -15.30
CA ILE A 211 -7.48 11.19 -16.10
C ILE A 211 -7.10 11.13 -17.58
N LEU A 212 -5.85 11.42 -17.91
CA LEU A 212 -5.38 11.41 -19.29
C LEU A 212 -5.63 10.06 -19.97
N ILE A 213 -5.18 8.96 -19.37
CA ILE A 213 -5.35 7.63 -19.96
C ILE A 213 -6.82 7.22 -20.01
N THR A 214 -7.59 7.48 -18.95
CA THR A 214 -9.02 7.21 -18.90
C THR A 214 -9.75 7.97 -20.01
N PHE A 215 -9.45 9.25 -20.19
CA PHE A 215 -10.03 10.07 -21.23
C PHE A 215 -9.70 9.53 -22.63
N LEU A 216 -8.44 9.18 -22.89
CA LEU A 216 -8.02 8.61 -24.17
C LEU A 216 -8.69 7.26 -24.47
N ILE A 217 -8.85 6.40 -23.47
CA ILE A 217 -9.59 5.14 -23.61
C ILE A 217 -11.05 5.42 -23.95
N LEU A 218 -11.72 6.29 -23.22
CA LEU A 218 -13.12 6.64 -23.50
C LEU A 218 -13.29 7.27 -24.88
N LEU A 219 -12.36 8.13 -25.29
CA LEU A 219 -12.34 8.73 -26.64
C LEU A 219 -12.21 7.66 -27.72
N LYS A 220 -11.36 6.64 -27.53
CA LYS A 220 -11.18 5.51 -28.46
C LYS A 220 -12.48 4.75 -28.69
N PHE A 221 -13.32 4.66 -27.65
CA PHE A 221 -14.64 4.01 -27.70
C PHE A 221 -15.80 5.00 -27.84
N ASN A 222 -15.56 6.23 -28.35
CA ASN A 222 -16.58 7.28 -28.53
C ASN A 222 -17.43 7.51 -27.27
N PHE A 223 -16.85 7.41 -26.07
CA PHE A 223 -17.53 7.47 -24.76
C PHE A 223 -18.65 6.42 -24.59
N ASN A 224 -18.67 5.36 -25.38
CA ASN A 224 -19.61 4.26 -25.26
C ASN A 224 -19.06 3.17 -24.32
N LEU A 225 -19.52 3.18 -23.09
CA LEU A 225 -19.10 2.19 -22.09
C LEU A 225 -19.55 0.77 -22.44
N SER A 226 -20.70 0.60 -23.10
CA SER A 226 -21.18 -0.72 -23.52
C SER A 226 -20.26 -1.32 -24.57
N ASP A 227 -19.77 -0.52 -25.50
CA ASP A 227 -18.81 -0.97 -26.52
C ASP A 227 -17.44 -1.31 -25.90
N LEU A 228 -16.97 -0.48 -24.96
CA LEU A 228 -15.75 -0.75 -24.19
C LEU A 228 -15.84 -2.09 -23.45
N LEU A 229 -16.91 -2.31 -22.68
CA LEU A 229 -17.11 -3.52 -21.88
C LEU A 229 -17.34 -4.75 -22.77
N GLY A 230 -18.13 -4.60 -23.84
CA GLY A 230 -18.34 -5.68 -24.82
C GLY A 230 -17.06 -6.11 -25.51
N THR A 231 -16.21 -5.14 -25.90
CA THR A 231 -14.90 -5.42 -26.51
C THR A 231 -13.96 -6.09 -25.52
N ALA A 232 -13.93 -5.63 -24.26
CA ALA A 232 -13.15 -6.25 -23.20
C ALA A 232 -13.59 -7.71 -22.96
N ALA A 233 -14.88 -7.96 -22.87
CA ALA A 233 -15.45 -9.30 -22.71
C ALA A 233 -15.06 -10.22 -23.87
N LYS A 234 -15.16 -9.74 -25.11
CA LYS A 234 -14.78 -10.48 -26.33
C LYS A 234 -13.28 -10.80 -26.33
N ASN A 235 -12.42 -9.79 -26.12
CA ASN A 235 -10.96 -9.94 -26.17
C ASN A 235 -10.42 -10.81 -25.04
N SER A 236 -11.08 -10.84 -23.87
CA SER A 236 -10.73 -11.73 -22.76
C SER A 236 -10.85 -13.22 -23.11
N GLY A 237 -11.60 -13.58 -24.16
CA GLY A 237 -11.94 -14.96 -24.52
C GLY A 237 -12.94 -15.63 -23.58
N LYS A 238 -13.55 -14.87 -22.64
CA LYS A 238 -14.48 -15.37 -21.61
C LYS A 238 -15.92 -14.92 -21.83
N GLY A 239 -16.16 -14.06 -22.83
CA GLY A 239 -17.49 -13.54 -23.14
C GLY A 239 -18.12 -12.80 -21.97
N SER A 240 -19.45 -12.94 -21.78
CA SER A 240 -20.21 -12.29 -20.70
C SER A 240 -19.70 -12.61 -19.30
N ALA A 241 -19.15 -13.81 -19.08
CA ALA A 241 -18.58 -14.20 -17.80
C ALA A 241 -17.45 -13.28 -17.30
N PHE A 242 -16.82 -12.51 -18.21
CA PHE A 242 -15.82 -11.50 -17.85
C PHE A 242 -16.43 -10.31 -17.10
N LEU A 243 -17.69 -10.03 -17.32
CA LEU A 243 -18.44 -8.95 -16.70
C LEU A 243 -19.27 -9.41 -15.49
N GLU A 244 -19.22 -10.70 -15.17
CA GLU A 244 -19.95 -11.33 -14.07
C GLU A 244 -18.98 -11.77 -12.97
N PRO A 245 -19.44 -11.88 -11.70
CA PRO A 245 -18.62 -12.40 -10.62
C PRO A 245 -18.37 -13.91 -10.78
N GLY A 246 -17.19 -14.38 -10.34
CA GLY A 246 -16.91 -15.80 -10.24
C GLY A 246 -15.75 -16.33 -11.08
N LEU A 247 -15.02 -15.50 -11.82
CA LEU A 247 -13.85 -15.92 -12.59
C LEU A 247 -12.67 -16.30 -11.68
N LYS A 248 -12.41 -15.52 -10.63
CA LYS A 248 -11.36 -15.78 -9.65
C LYS A 248 -11.97 -16.36 -8.37
N TYR A 249 -13.03 -15.75 -7.84
CA TYR A 249 -13.55 -16.00 -6.50
C TYR A 249 -14.86 -16.82 -6.44
N GLY A 250 -15.32 -17.39 -7.54
CA GLY A 250 -16.62 -18.08 -7.62
C GLY A 250 -16.59 -19.59 -7.81
N LYS A 251 -15.44 -20.15 -8.22
CA LYS A 251 -15.34 -21.52 -8.73
C LYS A 251 -15.49 -22.60 -7.66
N THR A 252 -14.98 -22.36 -6.47
CA THR A 252 -14.97 -23.33 -5.36
C THR A 252 -15.43 -22.66 -4.06
N GLY A 253 -15.84 -23.46 -3.05
CA GLY A 253 -16.13 -22.95 -1.72
C GLY A 253 -14.94 -22.22 -1.11
N THR A 254 -13.73 -22.74 -1.28
CA THR A 254 -12.48 -22.09 -0.83
C THR A 254 -12.27 -20.73 -1.47
N SER A 255 -12.47 -20.60 -2.78
CA SER A 255 -12.29 -19.31 -3.47
C SER A 255 -13.34 -18.27 -3.05
N LYS A 256 -14.56 -18.69 -2.68
CA LYS A 256 -15.59 -17.79 -2.10
C LYS A 256 -15.19 -17.32 -0.70
N LEU A 257 -14.68 -18.24 0.15
CA LEU A 257 -14.15 -17.87 1.47
C LEU A 257 -12.94 -16.96 1.37
N ASP A 258 -12.07 -17.18 0.40
CA ASP A 258 -10.92 -16.30 0.16
C ASP A 258 -11.36 -14.88 -0.23
N PHE A 259 -12.42 -14.75 -1.02
CA PHE A 259 -13.00 -13.45 -1.32
C PHE A 259 -13.56 -12.74 -0.07
N ILE A 260 -14.26 -13.46 0.81
CA ILE A 260 -14.75 -12.90 2.08
C ILE A 260 -13.56 -12.47 2.94
N SER A 261 -12.52 -13.31 3.03
CA SER A 261 -11.29 -13.03 3.77
C SER A 261 -10.60 -11.76 3.26
N LEU A 262 -10.45 -11.65 1.95
CA LEU A 262 -9.93 -10.46 1.29
C LEU A 262 -10.79 -9.22 1.61
N GLY A 263 -12.12 -9.33 1.48
CA GLY A 263 -13.05 -8.22 1.73
C GLY A 263 -12.94 -7.69 3.16
N VAL A 264 -12.94 -8.57 4.16
CA VAL A 264 -12.78 -8.20 5.58
C VAL A 264 -11.42 -7.57 5.83
N ALA A 265 -10.34 -8.13 5.26
CA ALA A 265 -8.99 -7.58 5.37
C ALA A 265 -8.90 -6.17 4.78
N LEU A 266 -9.45 -5.95 3.58
CA LEU A 266 -9.43 -4.64 2.93
C LEU A 266 -10.23 -3.61 3.72
N VAL A 267 -11.48 -3.92 4.10
CA VAL A 267 -12.39 -2.99 4.79
C VAL A 267 -11.84 -2.57 6.16
N LEU A 268 -11.25 -3.47 6.91
CA LEU A 268 -10.74 -3.20 8.26
C LEU A 268 -9.28 -2.73 8.29
N GLY A 269 -8.49 -3.07 7.26
CA GLY A 269 -7.04 -2.88 7.25
C GLY A 269 -6.59 -1.43 7.29
N THR A 270 -7.26 -0.54 6.55
CA THR A 270 -6.88 0.89 6.48
C THR A 270 -6.82 1.55 7.86
N ALA A 271 -7.74 1.21 8.74
CA ALA A 271 -7.81 1.75 10.10
C ALA A 271 -6.70 1.22 11.03
N GLY A 272 -5.93 0.22 10.59
CA GLY A 272 -4.76 -0.31 11.31
C GLY A 272 -3.41 0.03 10.65
N LEU A 273 -3.38 0.68 9.49
CA LEU A 273 -2.15 0.97 8.74
C LEU A 273 -1.33 2.09 9.37
N PRO A 274 -0.09 1.84 9.85
CA PRO A 274 0.69 2.83 10.60
C PRO A 274 0.95 4.12 9.83
N HIS A 275 1.31 4.04 8.54
CA HIS A 275 1.61 5.20 7.70
C HIS A 275 0.37 6.06 7.38
N ILE A 276 -0.83 5.48 7.45
CA ILE A 276 -2.09 6.24 7.36
C ILE A 276 -2.41 6.88 8.70
N LEU A 277 -2.28 6.14 9.81
CA LEU A 277 -2.58 6.62 11.15
C LEU A 277 -1.74 7.85 11.53
N ILE A 278 -0.45 7.85 11.17
CA ILE A 278 0.47 8.96 11.46
C ILE A 278 0.04 10.27 10.76
N ARG A 279 -0.70 10.20 9.65
CA ARG A 279 -1.22 11.36 8.93
C ARG A 279 -2.27 12.14 9.72
N PHE A 280 -2.98 11.50 10.63
CA PHE A 280 -3.94 12.22 11.47
C PHE A 280 -3.28 13.18 12.45
N TYR A 281 -1.99 12.97 12.77
CA TYR A 281 -1.22 13.88 13.64
C TYR A 281 -0.64 15.10 12.90
N THR A 282 -0.71 15.17 11.57
CA THR A 282 -0.11 16.27 10.79
C THR A 282 -1.01 17.52 10.71
N VAL A 283 -2.27 17.41 11.10
CA VAL A 283 -3.25 18.49 11.11
C VAL A 283 -3.45 19.09 12.51
N PRO A 284 -3.86 20.36 12.62
CA PRO A 284 -3.94 21.04 13.91
C PRO A 284 -5.08 20.54 14.81
N THR A 285 -6.19 20.04 14.26
CA THR A 285 -7.39 19.69 15.03
C THR A 285 -8.02 18.37 14.55
N ALA A 286 -8.81 17.70 15.40
CA ALA A 286 -9.59 16.52 15.04
C ALA A 286 -10.59 16.82 13.90
N LYS A 287 -11.24 17.99 13.94
CA LYS A 287 -12.14 18.43 12.85
C LYS A 287 -11.38 18.53 11.51
N ALA A 288 -10.14 18.97 11.53
CA ALA A 288 -9.29 18.97 10.32
C ALA A 288 -8.90 17.55 9.90
N ALA A 289 -8.64 16.62 10.84
CA ALA A 289 -8.40 15.21 10.53
C ALA A 289 -9.62 14.57 9.85
N ARG A 290 -10.81 14.74 10.41
CA ARG A 290 -12.07 14.25 9.80
C ARG A 290 -12.31 14.82 8.41
N LYS A 291 -12.14 16.14 8.24
CA LYS A 291 -12.28 16.79 6.94
C LYS A 291 -11.24 16.28 5.93
N SER A 292 -10.02 15.96 6.36
CA SER A 292 -9.01 15.40 5.45
C SER A 292 -9.37 14.00 4.97
N VAL A 293 -10.02 13.18 5.81
CA VAL A 293 -10.54 11.88 5.38
C VAL A 293 -11.68 12.04 4.36
N ASN A 294 -12.58 13.02 4.54
CA ASN A 294 -13.64 13.29 3.55
C ASN A 294 -13.04 13.67 2.18
N TRP A 295 -12.00 14.52 2.16
CA TRP A 295 -11.28 14.82 0.92
C TRP A 295 -10.61 13.58 0.33
N ALA A 296 -9.99 12.76 1.17
CA ALA A 296 -9.37 11.51 0.73
C ALA A 296 -10.39 10.56 0.10
N ILE A 297 -11.57 10.38 0.70
CA ILE A 297 -12.66 9.55 0.17
C ILE A 297 -13.07 10.01 -1.23
N GLY A 298 -13.28 11.33 -1.42
CA GLY A 298 -13.65 11.87 -2.72
C GLY A 298 -12.58 11.68 -3.79
N ILE A 299 -11.32 11.97 -3.45
CA ILE A 299 -10.18 11.84 -4.37
C ILE A 299 -9.92 10.37 -4.72
N ILE A 300 -9.87 9.50 -3.73
CA ILE A 300 -9.62 8.07 -3.90
C ILE A 300 -10.80 7.40 -4.64
N GLY A 301 -12.04 7.79 -4.32
CA GLY A 301 -13.23 7.28 -5.01
C GLY A 301 -13.23 7.61 -6.51
N ALA A 302 -12.96 8.88 -6.85
CA ALA A 302 -12.82 9.29 -8.25
C ALA A 302 -11.68 8.53 -8.96
N PHE A 303 -10.55 8.34 -8.28
CA PHE A 303 -9.43 7.57 -8.82
C PHE A 303 -9.83 6.10 -9.08
N TYR A 304 -10.54 5.43 -8.17
CA TYR A 304 -10.97 4.05 -8.39
C TYR A 304 -12.00 3.91 -9.52
N LEU A 305 -12.89 4.88 -9.71
CA LEU A 305 -13.77 4.89 -10.89
C LEU A 305 -12.95 4.93 -12.19
N MET A 306 -11.88 5.73 -12.22
CA MET A 306 -10.99 5.77 -13.39
C MET A 306 -10.19 4.46 -13.56
N THR A 307 -9.76 3.81 -12.49
CA THR A 307 -9.05 2.53 -12.60
C THR A 307 -9.92 1.40 -13.14
N ILE A 308 -11.25 1.47 -12.98
CA ILE A 308 -12.18 0.53 -13.62
C ILE A 308 -12.10 0.68 -15.14
N VAL A 309 -12.23 1.92 -15.63
CA VAL A 309 -12.12 2.22 -17.07
C VAL A 309 -10.75 1.81 -17.60
N LEU A 310 -9.68 2.09 -16.84
CA LEU A 310 -8.32 1.69 -17.21
C LEU A 310 -8.16 0.17 -17.30
N GLY A 311 -8.69 -0.58 -16.33
CA GLY A 311 -8.59 -2.04 -16.33
C GLY A 311 -9.39 -2.72 -17.44
N PHE A 312 -10.66 -2.33 -17.65
CA PHE A 312 -11.45 -2.81 -18.77
C PHE A 312 -10.92 -2.30 -20.11
N GLY A 313 -10.39 -1.07 -20.15
CA GLY A 313 -9.71 -0.52 -21.32
C GLY A 313 -8.48 -1.33 -21.70
N ALA A 314 -7.66 -1.72 -20.72
CA ALA A 314 -6.54 -2.61 -20.96
C ALA A 314 -7.00 -3.97 -21.53
N ALA A 315 -8.08 -4.56 -21.00
CA ALA A 315 -8.65 -5.80 -21.53
C ALA A 315 -9.24 -5.63 -22.94
N ALA A 316 -9.76 -4.44 -23.26
CA ALA A 316 -10.30 -4.14 -24.59
C ALA A 316 -9.21 -3.89 -25.64
N LEU A 317 -8.07 -3.31 -25.24
CA LEU A 317 -6.97 -2.94 -26.14
C LEU A 317 -5.92 -4.04 -26.31
N LEU A 318 -5.74 -4.90 -25.29
CA LEU A 318 -4.66 -5.89 -25.23
C LEU A 318 -5.24 -7.32 -25.20
N LYS A 319 -4.46 -8.27 -25.70
CA LYS A 319 -4.79 -9.69 -25.52
C LYS A 319 -4.29 -10.16 -24.15
N PRO A 320 -5.04 -11.03 -23.44
CA PRO A 320 -4.59 -11.57 -22.14
C PRO A 320 -3.20 -12.23 -22.21
N GLY A 321 -2.88 -12.88 -23.34
CA GLY A 321 -1.56 -13.49 -23.57
C GLY A 321 -0.41 -12.49 -23.52
N ASP A 322 -0.58 -11.29 -24.07
CA ASP A 322 0.46 -10.25 -24.08
C ASP A 322 0.68 -9.68 -22.67
N ILE A 323 -0.40 -9.49 -21.91
CA ILE A 323 -0.33 -9.04 -20.52
C ILE A 323 0.42 -10.08 -19.67
N ILE A 324 0.02 -11.36 -19.77
CA ILE A 324 0.62 -12.46 -19.01
C ILE A 324 2.08 -12.70 -19.39
N ALA A 325 2.42 -12.59 -20.68
CA ALA A 325 3.79 -12.74 -21.17
C ALA A 325 4.72 -11.64 -20.64
N SER A 326 4.19 -10.41 -20.47
CA SER A 326 4.93 -9.30 -19.87
C SER A 326 5.06 -9.47 -18.34
N ASN A 327 3.96 -9.77 -17.65
CA ASN A 327 3.92 -10.06 -16.22
C ASN A 327 2.77 -11.01 -15.90
N PRO A 328 3.01 -12.21 -15.31
CA PRO A 328 1.97 -13.21 -15.06
C PRO A 328 0.81 -12.72 -14.17
N ALA A 329 1.07 -11.75 -13.31
CA ALA A 329 0.07 -11.17 -12.41
C ALA A 329 -0.65 -9.94 -12.97
N GLY A 330 -0.34 -9.54 -14.22
CA GLY A 330 -1.01 -8.44 -14.90
C GLY A 330 -0.57 -7.03 -14.50
N ASN A 331 0.46 -6.86 -13.67
CA ASN A 331 0.88 -5.55 -13.16
C ASN A 331 1.35 -4.58 -14.27
N THR A 332 1.58 -5.06 -15.48
CA THR A 332 1.97 -4.26 -16.66
C THR A 332 0.79 -3.81 -17.51
N ALA A 333 -0.45 -4.21 -17.19
CA ALA A 333 -1.62 -3.92 -18.03
C ALA A 333 -1.83 -2.42 -18.26
N ALA A 334 -1.73 -1.59 -17.23
CA ALA A 334 -1.91 -0.14 -17.35
C ALA A 334 -0.82 0.55 -18.21
N PRO A 335 0.49 0.29 -18.00
CA PRO A 335 1.54 0.79 -18.89
C PRO A 335 1.41 0.32 -20.34
N LEU A 336 1.05 -0.95 -20.58
CA LEU A 336 0.85 -1.48 -21.93
C LEU A 336 -0.39 -0.88 -22.59
N ALA A 337 -1.47 -0.63 -21.85
CA ALA A 337 -2.64 0.09 -22.38
C ALA A 337 -2.28 1.53 -22.77
N ALA A 338 -1.40 2.19 -22.00
CA ALA A 338 -0.89 3.52 -22.35
C ALA A 338 -0.08 3.50 -23.65
N LEU A 339 0.76 2.49 -23.84
CA LEU A 339 1.48 2.26 -25.09
C LEU A 339 0.53 2.11 -26.28
N GLU A 340 -0.45 1.22 -26.13
CA GLU A 340 -1.37 0.87 -27.22
C GLU A 340 -2.28 2.06 -27.61
N ILE A 341 -2.82 2.79 -26.63
CA ILE A 341 -3.66 3.96 -26.89
C ILE A 341 -2.87 5.11 -27.52
N GLY A 342 -1.56 5.19 -27.30
CA GLY A 342 -0.66 6.17 -27.89
C GLY A 342 -0.22 5.85 -29.32
N GLY A 343 -0.68 4.72 -29.90
CA GLY A 343 -0.38 4.30 -31.27
C GLY A 343 0.50 3.05 -31.38
N GLY A 344 0.70 2.34 -30.28
CA GLY A 344 1.43 1.06 -30.24
C GLY A 344 2.94 1.19 -30.22
N SER A 345 3.62 0.06 -30.40
CA SER A 345 5.07 -0.10 -30.21
C SER A 345 5.95 0.67 -31.20
N GLY A 346 5.47 0.93 -32.42
CA GLY A 346 6.20 1.68 -33.45
C GLY A 346 5.92 3.18 -33.45
N SER A 347 5.22 3.71 -32.43
CA SER A 347 4.79 5.11 -32.37
C SER A 347 5.53 5.90 -31.30
N ASN A 348 5.97 7.12 -31.63
CA ASN A 348 6.47 8.08 -30.64
C ASN A 348 5.42 8.40 -29.56
N GLY A 349 4.13 8.50 -29.94
CA GLY A 349 3.02 8.74 -29.02
C GLY A 349 2.88 7.60 -27.99
N GLY A 350 2.96 6.34 -28.45
CA GLY A 350 2.98 5.16 -27.59
C GLY A 350 4.16 5.17 -26.63
N ALA A 351 5.37 5.42 -27.14
CA ALA A 351 6.59 5.51 -26.32
C ALA A 351 6.49 6.61 -25.26
N ILE A 352 5.98 7.80 -25.61
CA ILE A 352 5.80 8.92 -24.68
C ILE A 352 4.78 8.56 -23.60
N LEU A 353 3.61 8.04 -23.96
CA LEU A 353 2.57 7.68 -22.98
C LEU A 353 3.04 6.55 -22.06
N LEU A 354 3.71 5.52 -22.59
CA LEU A 354 4.34 4.48 -21.78
C LEU A 354 5.31 5.09 -20.76
N ALA A 355 6.22 5.96 -21.21
CA ALA A 355 7.23 6.57 -20.36
C ALA A 355 6.59 7.45 -19.27
N VAL A 356 5.66 8.33 -19.64
CA VAL A 356 4.99 9.26 -18.70
C VAL A 356 4.19 8.49 -17.65
N ILE A 357 3.35 7.55 -18.07
CA ILE A 357 2.51 6.79 -17.15
C ILE A 357 3.34 5.88 -16.24
N SER A 358 4.39 5.28 -16.76
CA SER A 358 5.33 4.50 -15.96
C SER A 358 6.11 5.37 -14.98
N ALA A 359 6.51 6.58 -15.38
CA ALA A 359 7.19 7.52 -14.50
C ALA A 359 6.28 8.00 -13.36
N VAL A 360 5.01 8.31 -13.65
CA VAL A 360 4.00 8.65 -12.65
C VAL A 360 3.76 7.49 -11.68
N ALA A 361 3.63 6.26 -12.20
CA ALA A 361 3.50 5.06 -11.38
C ALA A 361 4.73 4.85 -10.48
N PHE A 362 5.93 5.03 -11.02
CA PHE A 362 7.19 4.89 -10.27
C PHE A 362 7.33 5.97 -9.18
N ALA A 363 7.03 7.23 -9.48
CA ALA A 363 7.01 8.30 -8.48
C ALA A 363 6.02 8.00 -7.34
N THR A 364 4.89 7.36 -7.70
CA THR A 364 3.89 6.86 -6.76
C THR A 364 4.49 5.82 -5.81
N ILE A 365 5.23 4.87 -6.33
CA ILE A 365 5.91 3.86 -5.54
C ILE A 365 6.93 4.49 -4.59
N LEU A 366 7.80 5.38 -5.11
CA LEU A 366 8.82 6.08 -4.31
C LEU A 366 8.21 6.80 -3.11
N ALA A 367 7.11 7.50 -3.32
CA ALA A 367 6.48 8.28 -2.26
C ALA A 367 5.81 7.39 -1.21
N VAL A 368 5.14 6.28 -1.61
CA VAL A 368 4.56 5.33 -0.64
C VAL A 368 5.65 4.65 0.17
N VAL A 369 6.76 4.25 -0.46
CA VAL A 369 7.93 3.70 0.23
C VAL A 369 8.46 4.69 1.26
N ALA A 370 8.52 5.99 0.94
CA ALA A 370 8.94 7.01 1.90
C ALA A 370 8.00 7.08 3.11
N GLY A 371 6.68 7.07 2.91
CA GLY A 371 5.69 7.08 3.98
C GLY A 371 5.78 5.87 4.89
N LEU A 372 5.85 4.67 4.31
CA LEU A 372 5.96 3.40 5.04
C LEU A 372 7.25 3.31 5.85
N THR A 373 8.37 3.66 5.23
CA THR A 373 9.67 3.60 5.86
C THR A 373 9.79 4.65 6.95
N LEU A 374 9.24 5.85 6.74
CA LEU A 374 9.20 6.88 7.78
C LEU A 374 8.35 6.43 8.97
N ALA A 375 7.15 5.86 8.74
CA ALA A 375 6.30 5.38 9.83
C ALA A 375 7.00 4.29 10.65
N SER A 376 7.62 3.31 9.99
CA SER A 376 8.32 2.20 10.65
C SER A 376 9.61 2.64 11.35
N SER A 377 10.42 3.48 10.71
CA SER A 377 11.66 4.00 11.31
C SER A 377 11.39 4.97 12.46
N SER A 378 10.33 5.78 12.36
CA SER A 378 9.88 6.65 13.45
C SER A 378 9.40 5.83 14.64
N SER A 379 8.60 4.79 14.43
CA SER A 379 8.15 3.91 15.50
C SER A 379 9.33 3.15 16.14
N PHE A 380 10.30 2.66 15.36
CA PHE A 380 11.51 2.09 15.91
C PHE A 380 12.29 3.09 16.77
N ALA A 381 12.55 4.29 16.24
CA ALA A 381 13.36 5.29 16.93
C ALA A 381 12.67 5.85 18.17
N HIS A 382 11.39 6.22 18.05
CA HIS A 382 10.64 6.82 19.15
C HIS A 382 10.16 5.76 20.15
N ASP A 383 9.46 4.71 19.71
CA ASP A 383 8.85 3.76 20.63
C ASP A 383 9.89 2.79 21.21
N ILE A 384 10.71 2.16 20.36
CA ILE A 384 11.65 1.11 20.82
C ILE A 384 12.96 1.72 21.33
N TYR A 385 13.66 2.50 20.49
CA TYR A 385 14.99 2.99 20.88
C TYR A 385 14.92 4.02 22.01
N ALA A 386 14.20 5.12 21.83
CA ALA A 386 14.18 6.21 22.82
C ALA A 386 13.47 5.82 24.12
N ASN A 387 12.27 5.25 24.03
CA ASN A 387 11.44 5.00 25.21
C ASN A 387 11.73 3.65 25.90
N VAL A 388 12.03 2.59 25.13
CA VAL A 388 12.29 1.26 25.73
C VAL A 388 13.77 1.06 26.02
N ILE A 389 14.67 1.20 25.03
CA ILE A 389 16.10 0.93 25.19
C ILE A 389 16.78 2.03 26.01
N ARG A 390 16.62 3.29 25.61
CA ARG A 390 17.23 4.45 26.28
C ARG A 390 16.42 4.98 27.46
N LYS A 391 15.27 4.40 27.77
CA LYS A 391 14.40 4.72 28.92
C LYS A 391 14.02 6.21 28.98
N GLY A 392 13.75 6.83 27.85
CA GLY A 392 13.42 8.25 27.72
C GLY A 392 14.61 9.22 27.80
N LYS A 393 15.85 8.71 27.79
CA LYS A 393 17.09 9.53 27.90
C LYS A 393 17.80 9.73 26.54
N ALA A 394 17.16 9.37 25.44
CA ALA A 394 17.72 9.58 24.10
C ALA A 394 17.70 11.06 23.72
N THR A 395 18.78 11.53 23.10
CA THR A 395 18.82 12.84 22.48
C THR A 395 18.14 12.82 21.12
N GLU A 396 17.65 13.95 20.62
CA GLU A 396 17.06 14.05 19.28
C GLU A 396 18.01 13.54 18.17
N LYS A 397 19.32 13.80 18.32
CA LYS A 397 20.33 13.32 17.37
C LYS A 397 20.46 11.80 17.36
N GLU A 398 20.36 11.18 18.53
CA GLU A 398 20.38 9.71 18.68
C GLU A 398 19.13 9.08 18.07
N GLU A 399 17.94 9.66 18.31
CA GLU A 399 16.69 9.19 17.71
C GLU A 399 16.74 9.24 16.18
N VAL A 400 17.16 10.37 15.60
CA VAL A 400 17.27 10.53 14.14
C VAL A 400 18.29 9.53 13.56
N ARG A 401 19.41 9.27 14.26
CA ARG A 401 20.39 8.28 13.84
C ARG A 401 19.79 6.86 13.87
N ALA A 402 19.06 6.52 14.94
CA ALA A 402 18.36 5.23 15.07
C ALA A 402 17.32 5.05 13.94
N ALA A 403 16.56 6.11 13.61
CA ALA A 403 15.60 6.10 12.50
C ALA A 403 16.28 5.81 11.15
N ARG A 404 17.43 6.44 10.89
CA ARG A 404 18.16 6.21 9.63
C ARG A 404 18.67 4.76 9.51
N TRP A 405 19.21 4.18 10.57
CA TRP A 405 19.62 2.78 10.56
C TRP A 405 18.44 1.82 10.39
N ALA A 406 17.33 2.10 11.07
CA ALA A 406 16.10 1.33 10.88
C ALA A 406 15.60 1.40 9.42
N THR A 407 15.67 2.58 8.79
CA THR A 407 15.33 2.76 7.37
C THR A 407 16.15 1.84 6.47
N VAL A 408 17.48 1.80 6.67
CA VAL A 408 18.37 0.94 5.87
C VAL A 408 18.05 -0.54 6.07
N PHE A 409 17.88 -0.95 7.33
CA PHE A 409 17.57 -2.35 7.66
C PHE A 409 16.22 -2.81 7.08
N ILE A 410 15.16 -2.03 7.31
CA ILE A 410 13.81 -2.34 6.82
C ILE A 410 13.78 -2.35 5.30
N GLY A 411 14.47 -1.39 4.67
CA GLY A 411 14.60 -1.33 3.22
C GLY A 411 15.35 -2.53 2.64
N ALA A 412 16.43 -2.97 3.28
CA ALA A 412 17.18 -4.16 2.85
C ALA A 412 16.31 -5.44 2.92
N VAL A 413 15.55 -5.61 4.01
CA VAL A 413 14.60 -6.73 4.14
C VAL A 413 13.54 -6.67 3.04
N ALA A 414 12.98 -5.48 2.77
CA ALA A 414 11.97 -5.31 1.73
C ALA A 414 12.51 -5.60 0.31
N ILE A 415 13.76 -5.27 0.02
CA ILE A 415 14.42 -5.60 -1.25
C ILE A 415 14.51 -7.12 -1.43
N VAL A 416 15.02 -7.82 -0.42
CA VAL A 416 15.18 -9.28 -0.48
C VAL A 416 13.83 -9.95 -0.69
N LEU A 417 12.83 -9.61 0.11
CA LEU A 417 11.50 -10.19 0.00
C LEU A 417 10.80 -9.80 -1.31
N GLY A 418 10.98 -8.55 -1.78
CA GLY A 418 10.42 -8.07 -3.04
C GLY A 418 10.92 -8.81 -4.27
N ALA A 419 12.18 -9.29 -4.24
CA ALA A 419 12.74 -10.09 -5.31
C ALA A 419 12.01 -11.44 -5.49
N PHE A 420 11.54 -12.05 -4.40
CA PHE A 420 10.73 -13.28 -4.44
C PHE A 420 9.27 -13.01 -4.84
N ALA A 421 8.75 -11.83 -4.56
CA ALA A 421 7.34 -11.47 -4.80
C ALA A 421 7.08 -10.85 -6.18
N ARG A 422 8.07 -10.71 -7.04
CA ARG A 422 8.01 -9.96 -8.32
C ARG A 422 6.92 -10.44 -9.30
N ASP A 423 6.56 -11.71 -9.23
CA ASP A 423 5.56 -12.32 -10.12
C ASP A 423 4.14 -12.34 -9.51
N LEU A 424 3.97 -11.75 -8.32
CA LEU A 424 2.68 -11.63 -7.63
C LEU A 424 1.94 -10.36 -8.00
N ASN A 425 0.61 -10.37 -7.89
CA ASN A 425 -0.19 -9.16 -8.06
C ASN A 425 0.04 -8.19 -6.90
N VAL A 426 0.40 -6.95 -7.23
CA VAL A 426 0.74 -5.93 -6.23
C VAL A 426 -0.46 -5.58 -5.35
N ALA A 427 -1.70 -5.60 -5.87
CA ALA A 427 -2.90 -5.36 -5.05
C ALA A 427 -3.14 -6.51 -4.05
N GLY A 428 -2.89 -7.76 -4.46
CA GLY A 428 -2.95 -8.92 -3.58
C GLY A 428 -1.92 -8.84 -2.45
N LEU A 429 -0.68 -8.47 -2.76
CA LEU A 429 0.38 -8.29 -1.76
C LEU A 429 0.06 -7.17 -0.75
N VAL A 430 -0.49 -6.06 -1.22
CA VAL A 430 -0.95 -4.97 -0.33
C VAL A 430 -2.11 -5.45 0.54
N ALA A 431 -3.03 -6.26 0.02
CA ALA A 431 -4.11 -6.83 0.80
C ALA A 431 -3.62 -7.71 1.97
N LEU A 432 -2.45 -8.36 1.85
CA LEU A 432 -1.80 -9.06 2.98
C LEU A 432 -1.35 -8.09 4.07
N ALA A 433 -0.76 -6.96 3.70
CA ALA A 433 -0.39 -5.92 4.68
C ALA A 433 -1.61 -5.37 5.42
N PHE A 434 -2.75 -5.23 4.72
CA PHE A 434 -4.04 -4.84 5.31
C PHE A 434 -4.55 -5.91 6.28
N ALA A 435 -4.46 -7.19 5.93
CA ALA A 435 -4.83 -8.29 6.83
C ALA A 435 -4.01 -8.27 8.11
N VAL A 436 -2.68 -8.12 8.01
CA VAL A 436 -1.77 -8.04 9.16
C VAL A 436 -2.11 -6.82 10.03
N ALA A 437 -2.32 -5.65 9.42
CA ALA A 437 -2.68 -4.43 10.14
C ALA A 437 -4.04 -4.53 10.84
N ALA A 438 -5.05 -5.11 10.17
CA ALA A 438 -6.38 -5.35 10.74
C ALA A 438 -6.35 -6.37 11.88
N SER A 439 -5.42 -7.34 11.84
CA SER A 439 -5.32 -8.40 12.85
C SER A 439 -4.60 -7.95 14.13
N ALA A 440 -3.57 -7.09 13.99
CA ALA A 440 -2.73 -6.68 15.12
C ALA A 440 -3.10 -5.29 15.66
N ASN A 441 -3.19 -4.28 14.77
CA ASN A 441 -3.31 -2.89 15.18
C ASN A 441 -4.74 -2.47 15.48
N LEU A 442 -5.68 -2.80 14.59
CA LEU A 442 -7.06 -2.33 14.69
C LEU A 442 -7.74 -2.77 16.00
N PRO A 443 -7.72 -4.07 16.40
CA PRO A 443 -8.36 -4.49 17.65
C PRO A 443 -7.81 -3.72 18.84
N THR A 444 -6.49 -3.57 18.90
CA THR A 444 -5.80 -2.91 20.01
C THR A 444 -6.13 -1.42 20.10
N ILE A 445 -6.21 -0.73 18.94
CA ILE A 445 -6.63 0.67 18.88
C ILE A 445 -8.06 0.83 19.37
N LEU A 446 -9.00 0.02 18.84
CA LEU A 446 -10.41 0.11 19.21
C LEU A 446 -10.64 -0.21 20.69
N TYR A 447 -10.03 -1.27 21.20
CA TYR A 447 -10.15 -1.60 22.63
C TYR A 447 -9.50 -0.53 23.52
N SER A 448 -8.38 0.04 23.12
CA SER A 448 -7.74 1.12 23.88
C SER A 448 -8.61 2.36 23.97
N LEU A 449 -9.30 2.73 22.90
CA LEU A 449 -10.13 3.92 22.82
C LEU A 449 -11.52 3.73 23.44
N PHE A 450 -12.14 2.54 23.26
CA PHE A 450 -13.57 2.36 23.54
C PHE A 450 -13.90 1.32 24.61
N TRP A 451 -12.91 0.59 25.14
CA TRP A 451 -13.17 -0.44 26.15
C TRP A 451 -12.42 -0.20 27.46
N LYS A 452 -13.17 0.18 28.50
CA LYS A 452 -12.66 0.53 29.83
C LYS A 452 -11.78 -0.58 30.46
N ARG A 453 -12.17 -1.85 30.31
CA ARG A 453 -11.51 -3.01 30.93
C ARG A 453 -10.26 -3.52 30.17
N PHE A 454 -9.87 -2.86 29.08
CA PHE A 454 -8.71 -3.27 28.30
C PHE A 454 -7.42 -3.03 29.07
N THR A 455 -6.54 -4.06 29.11
CA THR A 455 -5.30 -4.10 29.91
C THR A 455 -4.06 -4.16 29.03
N THR A 456 -2.88 -3.96 29.65
CA THR A 456 -1.58 -4.18 28.99
C THR A 456 -1.46 -5.59 28.43
N GLN A 457 -1.85 -6.62 29.21
CA GLN A 457 -1.80 -8.02 28.77
C GLN A 457 -2.71 -8.25 27.57
N GLY A 458 -3.92 -7.70 27.58
CA GLY A 458 -4.83 -7.76 26.44
C GLY A 458 -4.23 -7.13 25.18
N ALA A 459 -3.58 -5.98 25.32
CA ALA A 459 -2.90 -5.32 24.20
C ALA A 459 -1.77 -6.17 23.61
N LEU A 460 -0.95 -6.79 24.45
CA LEU A 460 0.13 -7.67 24.00
C LEU A 460 -0.40 -8.92 23.30
N TRP A 461 -1.44 -9.55 23.86
CA TRP A 461 -2.04 -10.73 23.26
C TRP A 461 -2.72 -10.41 21.94
N SER A 462 -3.40 -9.27 21.84
CA SER A 462 -4.03 -8.80 20.60
C SER A 462 -2.98 -8.55 19.52
N ILE A 463 -1.94 -7.76 19.84
CA ILE A 463 -0.92 -7.41 18.83
C ILE A 463 -0.11 -8.64 18.41
N TYR A 464 0.52 -9.32 19.36
CA TYR A 464 1.40 -10.44 19.01
C TYR A 464 0.62 -11.65 18.50
N GLY A 465 -0.54 -11.93 19.08
CA GLY A 465 -1.39 -13.04 18.62
C GLY A 465 -1.97 -12.81 17.24
N GLY A 466 -2.54 -11.61 16.99
CA GLY A 466 -3.04 -11.24 15.67
C GLY A 466 -1.93 -11.20 14.62
N LEU A 467 -0.78 -10.60 14.97
CA LEU A 467 0.41 -10.53 14.12
C LEU A 467 0.95 -11.92 13.76
N THR A 468 1.18 -12.75 14.76
CA THR A 468 1.73 -14.11 14.56
C THR A 468 0.78 -14.96 13.74
N THR A 469 -0.52 -14.93 14.07
CA THR A 469 -1.53 -15.68 13.31
C THR A 469 -1.55 -15.23 11.84
N ALA A 470 -1.59 -13.93 11.59
CA ALA A 470 -1.59 -13.42 10.21
C ALA A 470 -0.33 -13.83 9.45
N VAL A 471 0.86 -13.64 10.04
CA VAL A 471 2.13 -13.97 9.40
C VAL A 471 2.27 -15.47 9.15
N VAL A 472 1.93 -16.32 10.13
CA VAL A 472 2.01 -17.79 9.97
C VAL A 472 1.06 -18.25 8.88
N LEU A 473 -0.18 -17.79 8.88
CA LEU A 473 -1.14 -18.18 7.84
C LEU A 473 -0.69 -17.72 6.44
N VAL A 474 -0.08 -16.55 6.30
CA VAL A 474 0.50 -16.11 5.02
C VAL A 474 1.68 -17.00 4.61
N LEU A 475 2.59 -17.31 5.52
CA LEU A 475 3.76 -18.17 5.21
C LEU A 475 3.36 -19.55 4.68
N PHE A 476 2.26 -20.09 5.17
CA PHE A 476 1.74 -21.39 4.75
C PHE A 476 0.53 -21.28 3.79
N SER A 477 0.41 -20.19 3.06
CA SER A 477 -0.65 -19.94 2.07
C SER A 477 -0.20 -20.23 0.63
N PRO A 478 -1.13 -20.33 -0.34
CA PRO A 478 -0.82 -20.46 -1.76
C PRO A 478 -0.04 -19.27 -2.33
N VAL A 479 -0.02 -18.12 -1.65
CA VAL A 479 0.80 -16.95 -2.03
C VAL A 479 2.30 -17.28 -1.92
N VAL A 480 2.69 -18.05 -0.92
CA VAL A 480 4.10 -18.38 -0.65
C VAL A 480 4.53 -19.64 -1.39
N SER A 481 3.73 -20.71 -1.40
CA SER A 481 4.07 -21.97 -2.08
C SER A 481 2.83 -22.68 -2.66
N GLY A 482 3.03 -23.61 -3.59
CA GLY A 482 1.97 -24.47 -4.14
C GLY A 482 1.42 -24.01 -5.50
N ASN A 483 1.64 -22.78 -5.96
CA ASN A 483 1.29 -22.36 -7.31
C ASN A 483 2.56 -22.16 -8.16
N PRO A 484 2.78 -22.96 -9.22
CA PRO A 484 4.03 -22.90 -10.00
C PRO A 484 4.23 -21.57 -10.77
N LYS A 485 3.16 -20.78 -10.97
CA LYS A 485 3.23 -19.53 -11.73
C LYS A 485 3.26 -18.28 -10.86
N THR A 486 2.52 -18.29 -9.75
CA THR A 486 2.23 -17.09 -8.97
C THR A 486 2.63 -17.17 -7.49
N SER A 487 3.20 -18.27 -6.99
CA SER A 487 3.77 -18.33 -5.63
C SER A 487 5.17 -17.70 -5.56
N MET A 488 5.54 -17.24 -4.37
CA MET A 488 6.88 -16.71 -4.09
C MET A 488 7.97 -17.77 -4.34
N PHE A 489 7.74 -18.98 -3.84
CA PHE A 489 8.64 -20.13 -4.03
C PHE A 489 8.01 -21.08 -5.04
N LYS A 490 8.55 -21.04 -6.27
CA LYS A 490 8.12 -21.91 -7.36
C LYS A 490 8.75 -23.29 -7.23
N GLY A 491 7.99 -24.34 -7.55
CA GLY A 491 8.50 -25.71 -7.55
C GLY A 491 8.51 -26.42 -6.20
N VAL A 492 8.05 -25.76 -5.14
CA VAL A 492 7.83 -26.36 -3.82
C VAL A 492 6.40 -26.14 -3.37
N ASP A 493 5.88 -27.07 -2.59
CA ASP A 493 4.54 -27.00 -2.04
C ASP A 493 4.55 -27.45 -0.58
N PHE A 494 4.41 -26.49 0.32
CA PHE A 494 4.31 -26.69 1.77
C PHE A 494 3.13 -25.92 2.38
N HIS A 495 2.23 -25.38 1.52
CA HIS A 495 1.06 -24.71 2.03
C HIS A 495 0.07 -25.74 2.62
N TRP A 496 -0.45 -25.41 3.80
CA TRP A 496 -1.56 -26.12 4.43
C TRP A 496 -2.77 -25.21 4.65
N PHE A 497 -2.55 -23.90 4.63
CA PHE A 497 -3.63 -22.94 4.73
C PHE A 497 -4.19 -22.66 3.32
N PRO A 498 -5.51 -22.87 3.10
CA PRO A 498 -6.05 -22.90 1.74
C PRO A 498 -6.36 -21.53 1.13
N LEU A 499 -6.38 -20.44 1.95
CA LEU A 499 -6.73 -19.10 1.48
C LEU A 499 -5.48 -18.28 1.13
N GLU A 500 -5.59 -17.43 0.10
CA GLU A 500 -4.54 -16.46 -0.23
C GLU A 500 -4.45 -15.36 0.84
N ASN A 501 -5.59 -14.97 1.45
CA ASN A 501 -5.66 -13.92 2.46
C ASN A 501 -6.06 -14.50 3.83
N PRO A 502 -5.32 -14.18 4.95
CA PRO A 502 -5.59 -14.72 6.28
C PRO A 502 -6.69 -13.99 7.05
N GLY A 503 -7.22 -12.86 6.55
CA GLY A 503 -8.04 -11.91 7.31
C GLY A 503 -9.25 -12.51 8.01
N LEU A 504 -9.91 -13.48 7.38
CA LEU A 504 -11.09 -14.14 7.95
C LEU A 504 -10.80 -14.86 9.28
N ILE A 505 -9.58 -15.33 9.48
CA ILE A 505 -9.15 -16.03 10.70
C ILE A 505 -8.33 -15.09 11.59
N SER A 506 -7.33 -14.42 11.05
CA SER A 506 -6.37 -13.65 11.84
C SER A 506 -6.98 -12.42 12.52
N ILE A 507 -7.97 -11.77 11.88
CA ILE A 507 -8.63 -10.60 12.45
C ILE A 507 -9.48 -10.98 13.68
N PRO A 508 -10.41 -11.95 13.60
CA PRO A 508 -11.13 -12.43 14.79
C PRO A 508 -10.19 -12.91 15.89
N VAL A 509 -9.10 -13.60 15.57
CA VAL A 509 -8.11 -14.04 16.56
C VAL A 509 -7.48 -12.85 17.29
N GLY A 510 -7.12 -11.77 16.58
CA GLY A 510 -6.61 -10.54 17.19
C GLY A 510 -7.60 -9.91 18.19
N PHE A 511 -8.87 -9.83 17.83
CA PHE A 511 -9.94 -9.36 18.73
C PHE A 511 -10.13 -10.28 19.92
N LEU A 512 -10.28 -11.59 19.70
CA LEU A 512 -10.52 -12.58 20.76
C LEU A 512 -9.36 -12.62 21.76
N LEU A 513 -8.12 -12.60 21.30
CA LEU A 513 -6.95 -12.62 22.17
C LEU A 513 -6.85 -11.33 22.99
N GLY A 514 -7.21 -10.18 22.42
CA GLY A 514 -7.30 -8.93 23.16
C GLY A 514 -8.34 -8.98 24.29
N LEU A 515 -9.51 -9.56 23.99
CA LEU A 515 -10.58 -9.79 24.95
C LEU A 515 -10.14 -10.76 26.06
N ILE A 516 -9.70 -11.95 25.69
CA ILE A 516 -9.31 -13.02 26.62
C ILE A 516 -8.12 -12.56 27.48
N GLY A 517 -7.09 -11.95 26.87
CA GLY A 517 -5.91 -11.46 27.60
C GLY A 517 -6.26 -10.37 28.62
N SER A 518 -7.28 -9.53 28.33
CA SER A 518 -7.74 -8.54 29.28
C SER A 518 -8.57 -9.14 30.41
N LEU A 519 -9.42 -10.13 30.10
CA LEU A 519 -10.28 -10.78 31.12
C LEU A 519 -9.48 -11.66 32.07
N LEU A 520 -8.40 -12.29 31.58
CA LEU A 520 -7.50 -13.13 32.40
C LEU A 520 -6.41 -12.32 33.12
N SER A 521 -6.27 -11.05 32.79
CA SER A 521 -5.25 -10.18 33.41
C SER A 521 -5.60 -9.89 34.86
N LYS A 522 -4.58 -9.97 35.74
CA LYS A 522 -4.67 -9.48 37.12
C LYS A 522 -4.42 -7.98 37.25
N GLU A 523 -4.13 -7.30 36.12
CA GLU A 523 -3.92 -5.86 36.08
C GLU A 523 -5.28 -5.15 36.21
N GLU A 524 -5.40 -4.28 37.20
CA GLU A 524 -6.55 -3.39 37.33
C GLU A 524 -6.38 -2.21 36.38
N PRO A 525 -7.27 -2.03 35.38
CA PRO A 525 -7.22 -0.90 34.49
C PRO A 525 -7.40 0.42 35.25
N ASP A 526 -6.55 1.41 34.98
CA ASP A 526 -6.69 2.74 35.56
C ASP A 526 -7.94 3.45 35.01
N ALA A 527 -8.99 3.45 35.82
CA ALA A 527 -10.29 4.03 35.46
C ALA A 527 -10.21 5.56 35.28
N GLY A 528 -9.30 6.23 36.02
CA GLY A 528 -9.09 7.68 35.89
C GLY A 528 -8.45 8.04 34.55
N LYS A 529 -7.39 7.34 34.18
CA LYS A 529 -6.74 7.52 32.87
C LYS A 529 -7.64 7.13 31.70
N TYR A 530 -8.52 6.13 31.88
CA TYR A 530 -9.50 5.82 30.85
C TYR A 530 -10.49 6.96 30.66
N ALA A 531 -11.06 7.49 31.74
CA ALA A 531 -12.02 8.61 31.67
C ALA A 531 -11.36 9.86 31.06
N GLU A 532 -10.11 10.14 31.42
CA GLU A 532 -9.32 11.23 30.82
C GLU A 532 -9.10 11.00 29.32
N LEU A 533 -8.71 9.78 28.90
CA LEU A 533 -8.54 9.42 27.50
C LEU A 533 -9.87 9.50 26.72
N GLU A 534 -10.95 9.05 27.30
CA GLU A 534 -12.29 9.10 26.70
C GLU A 534 -12.72 10.56 26.44
N VAL A 535 -12.65 11.44 27.45
CA VAL A 535 -12.93 12.86 27.28
C VAL A 535 -12.00 13.47 26.23
N LYS A 536 -10.70 13.22 26.33
CA LYS A 536 -9.69 13.72 25.38
C LYS A 536 -9.98 13.26 23.94
N SER A 537 -10.23 11.95 23.75
CA SER A 537 -10.45 11.37 22.41
C SER A 537 -11.71 11.89 21.74
N LEU A 538 -12.79 12.07 22.51
CA LEU A 538 -14.10 12.47 21.99
C LEU A 538 -14.23 14.00 21.85
N THR A 539 -13.68 14.78 22.77
CA THR A 539 -13.89 16.25 22.82
C THR A 539 -12.67 17.05 22.34
N GLY A 540 -11.49 16.46 22.36
CA GLY A 540 -10.22 17.17 22.09
C GLY A 540 -9.74 18.05 23.25
N VAL A 541 -10.42 18.07 24.40
CA VAL A 541 -9.96 18.81 25.60
C VAL A 541 -8.64 18.19 26.08
N GLY A 542 -7.61 19.00 26.25
CA GLY A 542 -6.27 18.52 26.64
C GLY A 542 -5.49 17.80 25.50
N ALA A 543 -5.98 17.84 24.26
CA ALA A 543 -5.22 17.34 23.11
C ALA A 543 -4.05 18.28 22.78
N HIS A 544 -2.89 17.73 22.45
CA HIS A 544 -1.65 18.46 22.12
C HIS A 544 -1.57 18.84 20.66
#